data_a5aa18cbdaa6b0120db53788b8eb05a7
#
_entry.id   a5aa18cbdaa6b0120db53788b8eb05a7
#
_cell.length_a   1.000
_cell.length_b   1.000
_cell.length_c   1.000
_cell.angle_alpha   90.00
_cell.angle_beta   90.00
_cell.angle_gamma   90.00
#
_symmetry.space_group_name_H-M   'P 1'
#
loop_
_entity.id
_entity.type
_entity.pdbx_description
1 polymer ?
#
loop_
_entity_poly.entity_id
_entity_poly.type
_entity_poly.pdbx_seq_one_letter_code
_entity_poly.pdbx_strand_id
1 'polypeptide(L)'
;MTNFHRFKLGFDRTFWIGEIKNQSQIKTYETAVNSQSAALNVLGPCIPASVVHAAYAESIQSDGYPYPTFHCGRSTGFSFLEHPQLVVGEETMLQPGMVFAVDGSANSDNFRAQVGDSFIITEDGYEQITSFSKSLGDIVL
;
A
#
# COMPACT_ATOMS: atom_id res chain seq x y z
N MET A 1 12.88 -1.53 -3.77
CA MET A 1 13.07 -0.09 -3.55
C MET A 1 14.02 0.46 -4.61
N THR A 2 13.67 1.56 -5.25
CA THR A 2 14.51 2.26 -6.23
C THR A 2 15.11 3.52 -5.62
N ASN A 3 16.24 3.94 -6.14
CA ASN A 3 16.96 5.13 -5.68
C ASN A 3 17.32 5.99 -6.91
N PHE A 4 16.80 7.21 -6.96
CA PHE A 4 17.09 8.17 -8.01
C PHE A 4 17.59 9.47 -7.39
N HIS A 5 18.82 9.86 -7.69
CA HIS A 5 19.49 11.03 -7.10
C HIS A 5 19.39 11.10 -5.56
N ARG A 6 19.50 9.96 -4.88
CA ARG A 6 19.33 9.75 -3.44
C ARG A 6 17.87 9.78 -2.94
N PHE A 7 16.89 10.10 -3.76
CA PHE A 7 15.48 9.92 -3.42
C PHE A 7 15.10 8.45 -3.48
N LYS A 8 14.30 8.02 -2.52
CA LYS A 8 13.85 6.64 -2.38
C LYS A 8 12.38 6.52 -2.68
N LEU A 9 12.02 5.52 -3.46
CA LEU A 9 10.64 5.18 -3.78
C LEU A 9 10.35 3.75 -3.31
N GLY A 10 9.15 3.52 -2.80
CA GLY A 10 8.64 2.20 -2.47
C GLY A 10 7.96 1.56 -3.67
N PHE A 11 8.25 0.29 -3.90
CA PHE A 11 7.61 -0.51 -4.92
C PHE A 11 7.65 -1.98 -4.50
N ASP A 12 6.51 -2.62 -4.40
CA ASP A 12 6.37 -4.01 -3.96
C ASP A 12 5.36 -4.77 -4.81
N ARG A 13 5.70 -6.02 -5.13
CA ARG A 13 4.81 -6.98 -5.78
C ARG A 13 5.06 -8.38 -5.23
N THR A 14 3.98 -9.14 -5.11
CA THR A 14 4.03 -10.58 -4.86
C THR A 14 3.96 -11.32 -6.19
N PHE A 15 4.87 -12.25 -6.42
CA PHE A 15 4.88 -13.13 -7.58
C PHE A 15 4.71 -14.59 -7.16
N TRP A 16 4.07 -15.38 -8.02
CA TRP A 16 4.07 -16.84 -7.93
C TRP A 16 5.06 -17.43 -8.93
N ILE A 17 5.78 -18.43 -8.48
CA ILE A 17 6.63 -19.24 -9.37
C ILE A 17 5.88 -20.53 -9.68
N GLY A 18 5.51 -20.71 -10.95
CA GLY A 18 4.71 -21.82 -11.41
C GLY A 18 3.21 -21.66 -11.13
N GLU A 19 2.48 -22.75 -10.97
CA GLU A 19 1.02 -22.74 -10.85
C GLU A 19 0.53 -22.32 -9.45
N ILE A 20 -0.52 -21.52 -9.41
CA ILE A 20 -1.25 -21.23 -8.16
C ILE A 20 -2.17 -22.42 -7.86
N LYS A 21 -1.82 -23.21 -6.84
CA LYS A 21 -2.57 -24.43 -6.46
C LYS A 21 -3.58 -24.20 -5.35
N ASN A 22 -3.54 -23.07 -4.67
CA ASN A 22 -4.37 -22.81 -3.49
C ASN A 22 -5.20 -21.53 -3.66
N GLN A 23 -6.52 -21.69 -3.70
CA GLN A 23 -7.46 -20.56 -3.81
C GLN A 23 -7.39 -19.58 -2.64
N SER A 24 -6.98 -20.05 -1.45
CA SER A 24 -6.79 -19.14 -0.30
C SER A 24 -5.65 -18.14 -0.53
N GLN A 25 -4.62 -18.50 -1.30
CA GLN A 25 -3.54 -17.58 -1.66
C GLN A 25 -4.04 -16.49 -2.62
N ILE A 26 -4.91 -16.86 -3.57
CA ILE A 26 -5.55 -15.88 -4.47
C ILE A 26 -6.36 -14.90 -3.65
N LYS A 27 -7.22 -15.37 -2.74
CA LYS A 27 -8.00 -14.52 -1.86
C LYS A 27 -7.11 -13.58 -1.04
N THR A 28 -6.05 -14.09 -0.45
CA THR A 28 -5.10 -13.26 0.34
C THR A 28 -4.46 -12.18 -0.54
N TYR A 29 -4.10 -12.51 -1.78
CA TYR A 29 -3.56 -11.54 -2.72
C TYR A 29 -4.58 -10.47 -3.11
N GLU A 30 -5.80 -10.87 -3.45
CA GLU A 30 -6.89 -9.95 -3.78
C GLU A 30 -7.20 -9.02 -2.61
N THR A 31 -7.23 -9.53 -1.38
CA THR A 31 -7.36 -8.69 -0.18
C THR A 31 -6.23 -7.67 -0.06
N ALA A 32 -4.98 -8.05 -0.35
CA ALA A 32 -3.88 -7.11 -0.35
C ALA A 32 -4.07 -6.00 -1.41
N VAL A 33 -4.48 -6.35 -2.64
CA VAL A 33 -4.76 -5.37 -3.70
C VAL A 33 -5.92 -4.45 -3.32
N ASN A 34 -7.01 -5.01 -2.79
CA ASN A 34 -8.20 -4.26 -2.39
C ASN A 34 -7.90 -3.31 -1.23
N SER A 35 -7.08 -3.72 -0.28
CA SER A 35 -6.70 -2.87 0.86
C SER A 35 -5.87 -1.66 0.43
N GLN A 36 -4.95 -1.82 -0.54
CA GLN A 36 -4.26 -0.67 -1.13
C GLN A 36 -5.24 0.25 -1.86
N SER A 37 -6.17 -0.32 -2.63
CA SER A 37 -7.19 0.46 -3.34
C SER A 37 -8.07 1.25 -2.38
N ALA A 38 -8.45 0.67 -1.23
CA ALA A 38 -9.22 1.35 -0.19
C ALA A 38 -8.44 2.54 0.41
N ALA A 39 -7.15 2.35 0.70
CA ALA A 39 -6.28 3.43 1.14
C ALA A 39 -6.19 4.56 0.11
N LEU A 40 -6.02 4.21 -1.16
CA LEU A 40 -5.91 5.17 -2.26
C LEU A 40 -7.19 5.96 -2.52
N ASN A 41 -8.36 5.36 -2.27
CA ASN A 41 -9.65 6.04 -2.44
C ASN A 41 -9.83 7.25 -1.50
N VAL A 42 -9.09 7.29 -0.40
CA VAL A 42 -9.13 8.40 0.57
C VAL A 42 -7.83 9.19 0.62
N LEU A 43 -6.80 8.77 -0.12
CA LEU A 43 -5.51 9.46 -0.17
C LEU A 43 -5.66 10.82 -0.86
N GLY A 44 -5.23 11.89 -0.21
CA GLY A 44 -5.30 13.23 -0.81
C GLY A 44 -4.85 14.32 0.16
N PRO A 45 -4.85 15.57 -0.30
CA PRO A 45 -4.50 16.69 0.55
C PRO A 45 -5.55 16.94 1.64
N CYS A 46 -5.12 17.51 2.76
CA CYS A 46 -5.97 17.84 3.90
C CYS A 46 -6.68 16.63 4.54
N ILE A 47 -6.15 15.43 4.37
CA ILE A 47 -6.60 14.20 5.01
C ILE A 47 -5.60 13.83 6.10
N PRO A 48 -6.02 13.49 7.35
CA PRO A 48 -5.12 12.93 8.34
C PRO A 48 -4.55 11.59 7.89
N ALA A 49 -3.27 11.34 8.15
CA ALA A 49 -2.62 10.08 7.76
C ALA A 49 -3.32 8.84 8.35
N SER A 50 -3.88 8.97 9.56
CA SER A 50 -4.65 7.91 10.23
C SER A 50 -5.93 7.50 9.48
N VAL A 51 -6.56 8.41 8.73
CA VAL A 51 -7.76 8.11 7.93
C VAL A 51 -7.43 7.17 6.78
N VAL A 52 -6.26 7.36 6.15
CA VAL A 52 -5.79 6.47 5.08
C VAL A 52 -5.55 5.06 5.64
N HIS A 53 -4.93 4.96 6.82
CA HIS A 53 -4.76 3.68 7.51
C HIS A 53 -6.09 3.03 7.89
N ALA A 54 -7.07 3.80 8.35
CA ALA A 54 -8.38 3.27 8.74
C ALA A 54 -9.07 2.60 7.53
N ALA A 55 -9.11 3.27 6.38
CA ALA A 55 -9.70 2.71 5.17
C ALA A 55 -9.01 1.40 4.72
N TYR A 56 -7.68 1.36 4.77
CA TYR A 56 -6.91 0.14 4.53
C TYR A 56 -7.30 -0.99 5.49
N ALA A 57 -7.34 -0.70 6.78
CA ALA A 57 -7.61 -1.68 7.83
C ALA A 57 -9.05 -2.23 7.77
N GLU A 58 -10.03 -1.36 7.52
CA GLU A 58 -11.44 -1.75 7.34
C GLU A 58 -11.62 -2.69 6.15
N SER A 59 -10.92 -2.45 5.04
CA SER A 59 -10.94 -3.34 3.87
C SER A 59 -10.44 -4.74 4.22
N ILE A 60 -9.33 -4.84 4.96
CA ILE A 60 -8.77 -6.12 5.41
C ILE A 60 -9.73 -6.86 6.34
N GLN A 61 -10.34 -6.15 7.30
CA GLN A 61 -11.30 -6.75 8.23
C GLN A 61 -12.57 -7.23 7.51
N SER A 62 -13.05 -6.50 6.51
CA SER A 62 -14.24 -6.89 5.74
C SER A 62 -14.06 -8.21 4.99
N ASP A 63 -12.82 -8.53 4.62
CA ASP A 63 -12.45 -9.82 3.99
C ASP A 63 -12.21 -10.96 5.00
N GLY A 64 -12.38 -10.67 6.31
CA GLY A 64 -12.29 -11.64 7.40
C GLY A 64 -10.88 -11.83 7.97
N TYR A 65 -9.95 -10.92 7.68
CA TYR A 65 -8.60 -10.93 8.27
C TYR A 65 -8.53 -10.08 9.54
N PRO A 66 -7.55 -10.34 10.44
CA PRO A 66 -7.34 -9.52 11.63
C PRO A 66 -7.04 -8.05 11.29
N TYR A 67 -7.43 -7.14 12.19
CA TYR A 67 -7.09 -5.73 12.06
C TYR A 67 -5.57 -5.53 12.01
N PRO A 68 -5.02 -4.91 10.96
CA PRO A 68 -3.59 -4.68 10.87
C PRO A 68 -3.15 -3.55 11.79
N THR A 69 -2.10 -3.78 12.56
CA THR A 69 -1.49 -2.77 13.45
C THR A 69 -0.31 -2.05 12.83
N PHE A 70 0.19 -2.54 11.69
CA PHE A 70 1.28 -1.93 10.94
C PHE A 70 0.80 -0.73 10.11
N HIS A 71 1.72 0.16 9.78
CA HIS A 71 1.47 1.18 8.78
C HIS A 71 1.10 0.55 7.42
N CYS A 72 0.19 1.17 6.70
CA CYS A 72 -0.11 0.82 5.30
C CYS A 72 0.69 1.68 4.31
N GLY A 73 1.63 2.45 4.80
CA GLY A 73 2.48 3.30 4.00
C GLY A 73 3.28 4.27 4.84
N ARG A 74 4.14 4.99 4.18
CA ARG A 74 5.07 5.92 4.82
C ARG A 74 5.49 7.00 3.85
N SER A 75 5.79 8.18 4.36
CA SER A 75 6.49 9.19 3.58
C SER A 75 7.88 8.66 3.20
N THR A 76 8.30 8.99 2.00
CA THR A 76 9.62 8.63 1.45
C THR A 76 10.28 9.85 0.83
N GLY A 77 11.58 9.91 0.88
CA GLY A 77 12.38 10.99 0.33
C GLY A 77 13.84 10.64 0.37
N PHE A 78 14.64 11.35 1.15
CA PHE A 78 16.05 11.01 1.36
C PHE A 78 16.20 9.76 2.23
N SER A 79 15.26 9.50 3.15
CA SER A 79 15.17 8.26 3.90
C SER A 79 14.13 7.31 3.33
N PHE A 80 14.27 6.05 3.65
CA PHE A 80 13.29 4.99 3.33
C PHE A 80 12.02 5.12 4.15
N LEU A 81 12.16 5.62 5.36
CA LEU A 81 11.07 5.81 6.30
C LEU A 81 11.16 7.25 6.82
N GLU A 82 10.21 8.06 6.44
CA GLU A 82 10.04 9.43 6.91
C GLU A 82 8.66 9.61 7.53
N HIS A 83 8.48 10.69 8.25
CA HIS A 83 7.17 11.11 8.76
C HIS A 83 6.43 11.99 7.73
N PRO A 84 5.08 11.91 7.72
CA PRO A 84 4.25 11.02 8.52
C PRO A 84 4.24 9.58 7.97
N GLN A 85 3.87 8.63 8.85
CA GLN A 85 3.51 7.28 8.44
C GLN A 85 1.99 7.16 8.37
N LEU A 86 1.49 6.31 7.49
CA LEU A 86 0.07 5.97 7.40
C LEU A 86 -0.24 4.88 8.44
N VAL A 87 -0.50 5.29 9.67
CA VAL A 87 -0.65 4.39 10.84
C VAL A 87 -1.73 4.92 11.79
N VAL A 88 -2.22 4.06 12.66
CA VAL A 88 -3.21 4.42 13.69
C VAL A 88 -2.71 5.60 14.52
N GLY A 89 -3.55 6.63 14.67
CA GLY A 89 -3.28 7.78 15.52
C GLY A 89 -2.31 8.82 14.96
N GLU A 90 -1.87 8.68 13.72
CA GLU A 90 -1.07 9.71 13.05
C GLU A 90 -1.98 10.81 12.48
N GLU A 91 -2.05 11.93 13.19
CA GLU A 91 -2.95 13.04 12.88
C GLU A 91 -2.35 14.09 11.94
N THR A 92 -1.13 13.89 11.45
CA THR A 92 -0.52 14.80 10.48
C THR A 92 -1.35 14.87 9.22
N MET A 93 -1.74 16.09 8.85
CA MET A 93 -2.48 16.36 7.62
C MET A 93 -1.58 16.20 6.41
N LEU A 94 -2.00 15.39 5.45
CA LEU A 94 -1.28 15.23 4.19
C LEU A 94 -1.33 16.54 3.39
N GLN A 95 -0.21 16.89 2.78
CA GLN A 95 -0.06 18.14 2.03
C GLN A 95 0.46 17.87 0.62
N PRO A 96 0.10 18.73 -0.36
CA PRO A 96 0.67 18.68 -1.69
C PRO A 96 2.20 18.68 -1.67
N GLY A 97 2.81 17.87 -2.53
CA GLY A 97 4.26 17.67 -2.61
C GLY A 97 4.81 16.56 -1.70
N MET A 98 4.03 16.05 -0.73
CA MET A 98 4.42 14.86 0.04
C MET A 98 4.44 13.63 -0.85
N VAL A 99 5.44 12.76 -0.68
CA VAL A 99 5.57 11.50 -1.42
C VAL A 99 5.40 10.33 -0.45
N PHE A 100 4.50 9.42 -0.80
CA PHE A 100 4.20 8.23 0.00
C PHE A 100 4.45 6.95 -0.78
N ALA A 101 5.06 5.97 -0.13
CA ALA A 101 4.87 4.57 -0.51
C ALA A 101 3.60 4.09 0.19
N VAL A 102 2.60 3.64 -0.57
CA VAL A 102 1.34 3.11 -0.06
C VAL A 102 1.26 1.63 -0.38
N ASP A 103 1.13 0.84 0.68
CA ASP A 103 1.17 -0.62 0.62
C ASP A 103 -0.23 -1.19 0.90
N GLY A 104 -0.56 -2.28 0.22
CA GLY A 104 -1.64 -3.19 0.57
C GLY A 104 -1.05 -4.53 0.99
N SER A 105 -1.52 -5.13 2.05
CA SER A 105 -1.01 -6.41 2.52
C SER A 105 -2.08 -7.24 3.22
N ALA A 106 -1.98 -8.56 3.08
CA ALA A 106 -2.77 -9.51 3.84
C ALA A 106 -1.94 -10.75 4.17
N ASN A 107 -2.24 -11.36 5.31
CA ASN A 107 -1.53 -12.55 5.80
C ASN A 107 -2.54 -13.66 6.08
N SER A 108 -2.32 -14.83 5.52
CA SER A 108 -2.87 -16.10 6.00
C SER A 108 -1.75 -16.91 6.68
N ASP A 109 -2.11 -18.04 7.33
CA ASP A 109 -1.18 -18.81 8.16
C ASP A 109 0.19 -19.11 7.52
N ASN A 110 0.21 -19.36 6.20
CA ASN A 110 1.41 -19.79 5.49
C ASN A 110 1.72 -18.92 4.24
N PHE A 111 1.02 -17.80 4.07
CA PHE A 111 1.16 -16.97 2.88
C PHE A 111 0.95 -15.49 3.23
N ARG A 112 1.86 -14.66 2.76
CA ARG A 112 1.72 -13.21 2.81
C ARG A 112 1.70 -12.66 1.39
N ALA A 113 0.73 -11.81 1.11
CA ALA A 113 0.71 -11.00 -0.09
C ALA A 113 0.97 -9.54 0.26
N GLN A 114 1.72 -8.88 -0.59
CA GLN A 114 1.96 -7.44 -0.52
C GLN A 114 2.05 -6.85 -1.91
N VAL A 115 1.43 -5.68 -2.07
CA VAL A 115 1.58 -4.80 -3.22
C VAL A 115 1.88 -3.40 -2.69
N GLY A 116 2.70 -2.63 -3.38
CA GLY A 116 3.06 -1.28 -2.97
C GLY A 116 3.47 -0.44 -4.17
N ASP A 117 3.09 0.83 -4.14
CA ASP A 117 3.47 1.83 -5.14
C ASP A 117 3.77 3.17 -4.46
N SER A 118 4.49 4.03 -5.17
CA SER A 118 4.75 5.40 -4.73
C SER A 118 3.83 6.40 -5.41
N PHE A 119 3.36 7.36 -4.62
CA PHE A 119 2.43 8.41 -5.01
C PHE A 119 2.92 9.77 -4.52
N ILE A 120 2.68 10.82 -5.28
CA ILE A 120 2.83 12.20 -4.84
C ILE A 120 1.46 12.81 -4.60
N ILE A 121 1.27 13.48 -3.47
CA ILE A 121 0.04 14.22 -3.17
C ILE A 121 0.02 15.50 -4.04
N THR A 122 -1.08 15.75 -4.72
CA THR A 122 -1.33 16.95 -5.52
C THR A 122 -2.31 17.89 -4.81
N GLU A 123 -2.63 19.02 -5.41
CA GLU A 123 -3.60 19.97 -4.85
C GLU A 123 -5.03 19.40 -4.74
N ASP A 124 -5.38 18.42 -5.57
CA ASP A 124 -6.73 17.87 -5.71
C ASP A 124 -6.80 16.35 -5.55
N GLY A 125 -5.70 15.69 -5.18
CA GLY A 125 -5.66 14.24 -5.01
C GLY A 125 -4.25 13.69 -4.93
N TYR A 126 -3.91 12.77 -5.83
CA TYR A 126 -2.56 12.21 -5.94
C TYR A 126 -2.22 11.81 -7.37
N GLU A 127 -0.93 11.71 -7.65
CA GLU A 127 -0.38 11.15 -8.89
C GLU A 127 0.46 9.91 -8.57
N GLN A 128 0.28 8.84 -9.33
CA GLN A 128 1.06 7.60 -9.18
C GLN A 128 2.41 7.72 -9.90
N ILE A 129 3.49 7.47 -9.17
CA ILE A 129 4.87 7.57 -9.67
C ILE A 129 5.34 6.22 -10.24
N THR A 130 5.04 5.11 -9.53
CA THR A 130 5.44 3.77 -9.93
C THR A 130 4.25 3.00 -10.46
N SER A 131 4.44 2.22 -11.53
CA SER A 131 3.37 1.41 -12.11
C SER A 131 3.90 0.05 -12.55
N PHE A 132 3.22 -1.00 -12.16
CA PHE A 132 3.36 -2.36 -12.67
C PHE A 132 2.05 -3.09 -12.41
N SER A 133 1.68 -3.99 -13.31
CA SER A 133 0.43 -4.72 -13.20
C SER A 133 0.31 -5.46 -11.85
N LYS A 134 -0.92 -5.52 -11.34
CA LYS A 134 -1.34 -6.33 -10.20
C LYS A 134 -2.28 -7.45 -10.61
N SER A 135 -2.47 -7.65 -11.93
CA SER A 135 -3.33 -8.73 -12.41
C SER A 135 -2.65 -10.08 -12.17
N LEU A 136 -3.45 -11.10 -11.83
CA LEU A 136 -2.92 -12.46 -11.60
C LEU A 136 -2.17 -13.01 -12.82
N GLY A 137 -2.59 -12.63 -14.04
CA GLY A 137 -1.95 -13.08 -15.26
C GLY A 137 -0.51 -12.56 -15.46
N ASP A 138 -0.16 -11.42 -14.83
CA ASP A 138 1.15 -10.79 -14.98
C ASP A 138 2.12 -11.12 -13.84
N ILE A 139 1.62 -11.73 -12.76
CA ILE A 139 2.42 -12.02 -11.56
C ILE A 139 2.66 -13.50 -11.32
N VAL A 140 2.17 -14.37 -12.19
CA VAL A 140 2.49 -15.81 -12.23
C VAL A 140 3.60 -16.03 -13.27
N LEU A 141 4.76 -16.53 -12.82
CA LEU A 141 5.98 -16.72 -13.61
C LEU A 141 6.26 -18.20 -13.88
#